data_e9946841cb774c60cd6c28e174237c75
#
_entry.id   e9946841cb774c60cd6c28e174237c75
#
_cell.length_a   1.000
_cell.length_b   1.000
_cell.length_c   1.000
_cell.angle_alpha   90.00
_cell.angle_beta   90.00
_cell.angle_gamma   90.00
#
_symmetry.space_group_name_H-M   'P 1'
#
loop_
_entity.id
_entity.type
_entity.pdbx_description
1 polymer ?
#
loop_
_entity_poly.entity_id
_entity_poly.type
_entity_poly.pdbx_seq_one_letter_code
_entity_poly.pdbx_strand_id
1 'polypeptide(L)'
;MSTAYVLIVFALVIALMIILISKCKVNAAMGILLSALILGIALRTPWEEIEGAINGGFAGTIESVAIVIFLGCTMGTVLEKTGAAIRITKWAINLVGEKNIIWAIALSSGILGIPIWADTVVILLIPIVSLLAVRTNKSMMSYGTALYVGALVTASLVPPTPGPVSAAALLKVPLGQAILWFGQFR
;
A
#
# COMPACT_ATOMS: atom_id res chain seq x y z
N MET A 1 -36.50 2.08 -4.71
CA MET A 1 -35.91 0.78 -5.09
C MET A 1 -35.89 -0.13 -3.87
N SER A 2 -36.11 -1.44 -4.05
CA SER A 2 -36.03 -2.40 -2.92
C SER A 2 -34.55 -2.51 -2.47
N THR A 3 -34.30 -2.54 -1.17
CA THR A 3 -32.95 -2.70 -0.59
C THR A 3 -32.26 -3.95 -1.13
N ALA A 4 -33.02 -5.02 -1.34
CA ALA A 4 -32.52 -6.27 -1.92
C ALA A 4 -32.00 -6.08 -3.36
N TYR A 5 -32.68 -5.28 -4.20
CA TYR A 5 -32.21 -4.97 -5.55
C TYR A 5 -30.86 -4.25 -5.54
N VAL A 6 -30.72 -3.24 -4.67
CA VAL A 6 -29.47 -2.47 -4.56
C VAL A 6 -28.32 -3.37 -4.14
N LEU A 7 -28.53 -4.26 -3.15
CA LEU A 7 -27.50 -5.19 -2.69
C LEU A 7 -27.07 -6.19 -3.78
N ILE A 8 -28.05 -6.73 -4.53
CA ILE A 8 -27.76 -7.67 -5.62
C ILE A 8 -26.95 -6.98 -6.73
N VAL A 9 -27.39 -5.80 -7.16
CA VAL A 9 -26.67 -5.02 -8.21
C VAL A 9 -25.26 -4.68 -7.74
N PHE A 10 -25.08 -4.25 -6.49
CA PHE A 10 -23.79 -3.96 -5.91
C PHE A 10 -22.86 -5.18 -5.89
N ALA A 11 -23.36 -6.34 -5.45
CA ALA A 11 -22.60 -7.59 -5.45
C ALA A 11 -22.18 -8.02 -6.86
N LEU A 12 -23.09 -7.89 -7.84
CA LEU A 12 -22.81 -8.22 -9.24
C LEU A 12 -21.75 -7.28 -9.85
N VAL A 13 -21.80 -6.00 -9.54
CA VAL A 13 -20.82 -5.02 -10.02
C VAL A 13 -19.44 -5.25 -9.39
N ILE A 14 -19.36 -5.62 -8.10
CA ILE A 14 -18.10 -6.03 -7.49
C ILE A 14 -17.53 -7.28 -8.16
N ALA A 15 -18.36 -8.30 -8.40
CA ALA A 15 -17.92 -9.49 -9.10
C ALA A 15 -17.41 -9.17 -10.51
N LEU A 16 -18.11 -8.30 -11.25
CA LEU A 16 -17.69 -7.80 -12.55
C LEU A 16 -16.35 -7.07 -12.48
N MET A 17 -16.14 -6.19 -11.49
CA MET A 17 -14.88 -5.49 -11.26
C MET A 17 -13.72 -6.47 -11.06
N ILE A 18 -13.91 -7.48 -10.23
CA ILE A 18 -12.90 -8.52 -10.01
C ILE A 18 -12.57 -9.26 -11.29
N ILE A 19 -13.57 -9.60 -12.10
CA ILE A 19 -13.39 -10.29 -13.39
C ILE A 19 -12.64 -9.40 -14.38
N LEU A 20 -13.00 -8.11 -14.49
CA LEU A 20 -12.33 -7.16 -15.38
C LEU A 20 -10.85 -7.02 -15.03
N ILE A 21 -10.51 -6.90 -13.75
CA ILE A 21 -9.13 -6.73 -13.31
C ILE A 21 -8.36 -8.06 -13.42
N SER A 22 -8.93 -9.18 -12.95
CA SER A 22 -8.22 -10.46 -12.85
C SER A 22 -8.13 -11.21 -14.17
N LYS A 23 -9.25 -11.32 -14.92
CA LYS A 23 -9.29 -12.08 -16.18
C LYS A 23 -8.99 -11.24 -17.40
N CYS A 24 -9.62 -10.07 -17.51
CA CYS A 24 -9.44 -9.20 -18.67
C CYS A 24 -8.17 -8.36 -18.58
N LYS A 25 -7.43 -8.41 -17.45
CA LYS A 25 -6.21 -7.65 -17.21
C LYS A 25 -6.34 -6.14 -17.47
N VAL A 26 -7.54 -5.60 -17.28
CA VAL A 26 -7.82 -4.17 -17.35
C VAL A 26 -7.08 -3.49 -16.20
N ASN A 27 -6.52 -2.31 -16.43
CA ASN A 27 -5.90 -1.53 -15.38
C ASN A 27 -6.88 -1.30 -14.22
N ALA A 28 -6.42 -1.49 -12.98
CA ALA A 28 -7.28 -1.42 -11.80
C ALA A 28 -8.07 -0.10 -11.70
N ALA A 29 -7.43 1.04 -11.98
CA ALA A 29 -8.09 2.34 -11.95
C ALA A 29 -9.24 2.43 -12.95
N MET A 30 -9.02 1.95 -14.18
CA MET A 30 -10.06 1.89 -15.21
C MET A 30 -11.16 0.90 -14.84
N GLY A 31 -10.81 -0.26 -14.25
CA GLY A 31 -11.77 -1.26 -13.78
C GLY A 31 -12.69 -0.69 -12.70
N ILE A 32 -12.15 0.06 -11.76
CA ILE A 32 -12.92 0.72 -10.68
C ILE A 32 -13.83 1.79 -11.27
N LEU A 33 -13.33 2.68 -12.14
CA LEU A 33 -14.13 3.74 -12.78
C LEU A 33 -15.28 3.17 -13.61
N LEU A 34 -15.01 2.17 -14.44
CA LEU A 34 -16.05 1.51 -15.24
C LEU A 34 -17.10 0.85 -14.34
N SER A 35 -16.69 0.20 -13.27
CA SER A 35 -17.61 -0.41 -12.30
C SER A 35 -18.47 0.62 -11.59
N ALA A 36 -17.91 1.77 -11.23
CA ALA A 36 -18.67 2.87 -10.62
C ALA A 36 -19.73 3.43 -11.59
N LEU A 37 -19.37 3.62 -12.86
CA LEU A 37 -20.31 4.05 -13.91
C LEU A 37 -21.44 3.02 -14.14
N ILE A 38 -21.08 1.73 -14.25
CA ILE A 38 -22.05 0.65 -14.42
C ILE A 38 -23.01 0.58 -13.23
N LEU A 39 -22.49 0.74 -12.01
CA LEU A 39 -23.31 0.76 -10.80
C LEU A 39 -24.31 1.92 -10.83
N GLY A 40 -23.86 3.13 -11.16
CA GLY A 40 -24.74 4.32 -11.24
C GLY A 40 -25.84 4.13 -12.28
N ILE A 41 -25.51 3.63 -13.46
CA ILE A 41 -26.48 3.36 -14.53
C ILE A 41 -27.47 2.26 -14.13
N ALA A 42 -26.99 1.16 -13.52
CA ALA A 42 -27.83 0.06 -13.08
C ALA A 42 -28.81 0.48 -11.97
N LEU A 43 -28.40 1.40 -11.12
CA LEU A 43 -29.26 2.00 -10.09
C LEU A 43 -30.16 3.13 -10.63
N ARG A 44 -30.11 3.40 -11.94
CA ARG A 44 -30.85 4.50 -12.58
C ARG A 44 -30.62 5.87 -11.93
N THR A 45 -29.41 6.09 -11.45
CA THR A 45 -29.01 7.36 -10.87
C THR A 45 -28.85 8.40 -12.00
N PRO A 46 -29.33 9.65 -11.83
CA PRO A 46 -29.12 10.72 -12.80
C PRO A 46 -27.62 10.92 -13.07
N TRP A 47 -27.29 11.27 -14.33
CA TRP A 47 -25.88 11.40 -14.75
C TRP A 47 -25.10 12.43 -13.91
N GLU A 48 -25.73 13.53 -13.56
CA GLU A 48 -25.14 14.60 -12.73
C GLU A 48 -24.75 14.10 -11.33
N GLU A 49 -25.55 13.19 -10.74
CA GLU A 49 -25.26 12.59 -9.45
C GLU A 49 -24.13 11.55 -9.55
N ILE A 50 -24.04 10.80 -10.65
CA ILE A 50 -22.95 9.84 -10.92
C ILE A 50 -21.63 10.62 -11.05
N GLU A 51 -21.62 11.68 -11.86
CA GLU A 51 -20.46 12.53 -12.03
C GLU A 51 -20.05 13.18 -10.70
N GLY A 52 -21.01 13.75 -9.97
CA GLY A 52 -20.78 14.35 -8.68
C GLY A 52 -20.21 13.38 -7.64
N ALA A 53 -20.69 12.13 -7.61
CA ALA A 53 -20.20 11.08 -6.72
C ALA A 53 -18.75 10.66 -7.06
N ILE A 54 -18.44 10.51 -8.36
CA ILE A 54 -17.09 10.14 -8.81
C ILE A 54 -16.11 11.28 -8.50
N ASN A 55 -16.44 12.51 -8.90
CA ASN A 55 -15.60 13.68 -8.69
C ASN A 55 -15.43 13.99 -7.20
N GLY A 56 -16.50 13.92 -6.42
CA GLY A 56 -16.47 14.14 -4.97
C GLY A 56 -15.64 13.08 -4.24
N GLY A 57 -15.79 11.81 -4.60
CA GLY A 57 -14.99 10.71 -4.03
C GLY A 57 -13.50 10.85 -4.35
N PHE A 58 -13.17 11.21 -5.59
CA PHE A 58 -11.80 11.44 -6.02
C PHE A 58 -11.19 12.67 -5.33
N ALA A 59 -11.88 13.80 -5.35
CA ALA A 59 -11.42 15.02 -4.72
C ALA A 59 -11.26 14.87 -3.20
N GLY A 60 -12.22 14.25 -2.51
CA GLY A 60 -12.14 14.00 -1.07
C GLY A 60 -11.00 13.06 -0.67
N THR A 61 -10.70 12.07 -1.52
CA THR A 61 -9.55 11.21 -1.29
C THR A 61 -8.24 11.97 -1.47
N ILE A 62 -8.11 12.75 -2.54
CA ILE A 62 -6.91 13.58 -2.75
C ILE A 62 -6.74 14.57 -1.60
N GLU A 63 -7.78 15.28 -1.21
CA GLU A 63 -7.72 16.26 -0.12
C GLU A 63 -7.19 15.63 1.18
N SER A 64 -7.65 14.43 1.51
CA SER A 64 -7.28 13.77 2.76
C SER A 64 -5.87 13.17 2.76
N VAL A 65 -5.34 12.74 1.60
CA VAL A 65 -4.08 11.97 1.57
C VAL A 65 -2.95 12.62 0.78
N ALA A 66 -3.21 13.64 -0.06
CA ALA A 66 -2.20 14.20 -0.96
C ALA A 66 -0.97 14.75 -0.22
N ILE A 67 -1.18 15.52 0.84
CA ILE A 67 -0.09 16.12 1.63
C ILE A 67 0.78 15.03 2.26
N VAL A 68 0.15 13.98 2.81
CA VAL A 68 0.85 12.88 3.47
C VAL A 68 1.67 12.09 2.45
N ILE A 69 1.10 11.81 1.27
CA ILE A 69 1.82 11.13 0.18
C ILE A 69 3.00 11.99 -0.29
N PHE A 70 2.79 13.28 -0.52
CA PHE A 70 3.85 14.18 -0.98
C PHE A 70 5.02 14.23 0.01
N LEU A 71 4.73 14.42 1.30
CA LEU A 71 5.77 14.44 2.35
C LEU A 71 6.46 13.09 2.49
N GLY A 72 5.71 11.98 2.42
CA GLY A 72 6.25 10.63 2.46
C GLY A 72 7.20 10.34 1.30
N CYS A 73 6.82 10.69 0.07
CA CYS A 73 7.67 10.55 -1.11
C CYS A 73 8.93 11.40 -1.02
N THR A 74 8.80 12.64 -0.54
CA THR A 74 9.97 13.53 -0.34
C THR A 74 10.93 12.94 0.68
N MET A 75 10.43 12.46 1.81
CA MET A 75 11.23 11.82 2.86
C MET A 75 11.90 10.53 2.35
N GLY A 76 11.17 9.73 1.56
CA GLY A 76 11.69 8.55 0.89
C GLY A 76 12.90 8.86 -0.01
N THR A 77 12.76 9.87 -0.85
CA THR A 77 13.84 10.32 -1.74
C THR A 77 15.08 10.81 -0.97
N VAL A 78 14.87 11.49 0.16
CA VAL A 78 15.99 11.93 1.02
C VAL A 78 16.70 10.72 1.63
N LEU A 79 15.98 9.75 2.17
CA LEU A 79 16.56 8.53 2.75
C LEU A 79 17.35 7.71 1.70
N GLU A 80 16.86 7.66 0.47
CA GLU A 80 17.54 7.02 -0.65
C GLU A 80 18.85 7.75 -0.99
N LYS A 81 18.79 9.05 -1.28
CA LYS A 81 19.94 9.85 -1.70
C LYS A 81 21.01 9.99 -0.63
N THR A 82 20.64 9.99 0.64
CA THR A 82 21.60 10.08 1.76
C THR A 82 22.27 8.76 2.12
N GLY A 83 21.84 7.65 1.52
CA GLY A 83 22.32 6.31 1.86
C GLY A 83 21.86 5.83 3.25
N ALA A 84 20.88 6.49 3.84
CA ALA A 84 20.32 6.11 5.14
C ALA A 84 19.69 4.72 5.10
N ALA A 85 19.08 4.35 3.98
CA ALA A 85 18.50 3.03 3.78
C ALA A 85 19.54 1.90 3.94
N ILE A 86 20.74 2.10 3.39
CA ILE A 86 21.86 1.14 3.52
C ILE A 86 22.32 1.06 4.97
N ARG A 87 22.37 2.18 5.69
CA ARG A 87 22.76 2.22 7.12
C ARG A 87 21.75 1.51 8.00
N ILE A 88 20.45 1.68 7.74
CA ILE A 88 19.36 0.99 8.45
C ILE A 88 19.47 -0.52 8.25
N THR A 89 19.72 -0.97 7.01
CA THR A 89 19.89 -2.40 6.72
C THR A 89 21.11 -2.98 7.44
N LYS A 90 22.25 -2.29 7.43
CA LYS A 90 23.46 -2.72 8.17
C LYS A 90 23.20 -2.77 9.66
N TRP A 91 22.51 -1.78 10.21
CA TRP A 91 22.14 -1.75 11.63
C TRP A 91 21.23 -2.94 11.98
N ALA A 92 20.23 -3.24 11.18
CA ALA A 92 19.34 -4.38 11.40
C ALA A 92 20.09 -5.72 11.34
N ILE A 93 21.05 -5.89 10.42
CA ILE A 93 21.89 -7.09 10.35
C ILE A 93 22.73 -7.23 11.62
N ASN A 94 23.32 -6.14 12.11
CA ASN A 94 24.11 -6.16 13.33
C ASN A 94 23.25 -6.47 14.57
N LEU A 95 22.00 -6.01 14.60
CA LEU A 95 21.08 -6.24 15.72
C LEU A 95 20.61 -7.70 15.79
N VAL A 96 20.28 -8.29 14.67
CA VAL A 96 19.67 -9.65 14.59
C VAL A 96 20.74 -10.73 14.45
N GLY A 97 21.94 -10.36 14.01
CA GLY A 97 23.06 -11.25 13.78
C GLY A 97 23.02 -11.96 12.43
N GLU A 98 24.18 -12.40 11.98
CA GLU A 98 24.37 -13.04 10.66
C GLU A 98 23.59 -14.35 10.47
N LYS A 99 23.27 -15.05 11.57
CA LYS A 99 22.48 -16.29 11.51
C LYS A 99 21.04 -16.06 11.07
N ASN A 100 20.51 -14.87 11.33
CA ASN A 100 19.10 -14.53 11.14
C ASN A 100 18.89 -13.39 10.11
N ILE A 101 19.74 -13.33 9.08
CA ILE A 101 19.71 -12.28 8.05
C ILE A 101 18.33 -12.12 7.40
N ILE A 102 17.54 -13.18 7.26
CA ILE A 102 16.17 -13.12 6.74
C ILE A 102 15.32 -12.16 7.58
N TRP A 103 15.39 -12.26 8.89
CA TRP A 103 14.67 -11.36 9.80
C TRP A 103 15.23 -9.94 9.79
N ALA A 104 16.56 -9.80 9.63
CA ALA A 104 17.16 -8.47 9.46
C ALA A 104 16.68 -7.77 8.19
N ILE A 105 16.55 -8.50 7.08
CA ILE A 105 16.01 -7.99 5.82
C ILE A 105 14.54 -7.59 5.99
N ALA A 106 13.71 -8.45 6.58
CA ALA A 106 12.30 -8.15 6.83
C ALA A 106 12.12 -6.93 7.74
N LEU A 107 12.93 -6.83 8.81
CA LEU A 107 12.90 -5.70 9.73
C LEU A 107 13.33 -4.39 9.06
N SER A 108 14.45 -4.41 8.32
CA SER A 108 14.93 -3.21 7.62
C SER A 108 13.97 -2.74 6.54
N SER A 109 13.42 -3.66 5.75
CA SER A 109 12.42 -3.31 4.74
C SER A 109 11.11 -2.81 5.37
N GLY A 110 10.71 -3.36 6.51
CA GLY A 110 9.58 -2.87 7.27
C GLY A 110 9.80 -1.45 7.80
N ILE A 111 10.93 -1.17 8.41
CA ILE A 111 11.27 0.18 8.90
C ILE A 111 11.32 1.19 7.75
N LEU A 112 11.96 0.82 6.64
CA LEU A 112 12.03 1.68 5.45
C LEU A 112 10.67 1.84 4.76
N GLY A 113 9.80 0.83 4.84
CA GLY A 113 8.45 0.86 4.31
C GLY A 113 7.51 1.86 4.99
N ILE A 114 7.89 2.42 6.15
CA ILE A 114 7.10 3.48 6.81
C ILE A 114 7.12 4.77 5.98
N PRO A 115 8.28 5.37 5.68
CA PRO A 115 8.36 6.63 4.93
C PRO A 115 8.44 6.43 3.41
N ILE A 116 8.68 5.21 2.91
CA ILE A 116 8.95 4.92 1.50
C ILE A 116 7.92 3.89 0.99
N TRP A 117 7.48 4.02 -0.25
CA TRP A 117 6.63 3.04 -0.91
C TRP A 117 7.32 1.68 -1.00
N ALA A 118 6.54 0.60 -0.80
CA ALA A 118 7.06 -0.76 -0.82
C ALA A 118 7.88 -1.08 -2.07
N ASP A 119 7.41 -0.68 -3.26
CA ASP A 119 8.11 -0.92 -4.53
C ASP A 119 9.49 -0.25 -4.55
N THR A 120 9.58 0.99 -4.06
CA THR A 120 10.85 1.73 -3.98
C THR A 120 11.80 1.07 -2.97
N VAL A 121 11.29 0.61 -1.82
CA VAL A 121 12.10 -0.13 -0.84
C VAL A 121 12.67 -1.40 -1.45
N VAL A 122 11.85 -2.13 -2.22
CA VAL A 122 12.28 -3.36 -2.89
C VAL A 122 13.39 -3.05 -3.90
N ILE A 123 13.19 -2.07 -4.78
CA ILE A 123 14.20 -1.67 -5.78
C ILE A 123 15.50 -1.25 -5.11
N LEU A 124 15.42 -0.47 -4.03
CA LEU A 124 16.57 0.05 -3.30
C LEU A 124 17.38 -1.05 -2.61
N LEU A 125 16.71 -2.05 -2.04
CA LEU A 125 17.36 -3.10 -1.26
C LEU A 125 17.72 -4.36 -2.07
N ILE A 126 17.16 -4.58 -3.27
CA ILE A 126 17.48 -5.73 -4.12
C ILE A 126 18.99 -5.93 -4.31
N PRO A 127 19.81 -4.92 -4.61
CA PRO A 127 21.25 -5.11 -4.78
C PRO A 127 21.95 -5.63 -3.51
N ILE A 128 21.51 -5.14 -2.34
CA ILE A 128 22.04 -5.56 -1.04
C ILE A 128 21.64 -7.01 -0.74
N VAL A 129 20.37 -7.30 -0.96
CA VAL A 129 19.78 -8.63 -0.73
C VAL A 129 20.40 -9.67 -1.65
N SER A 130 20.64 -9.36 -2.93
CA SER A 130 21.33 -10.25 -3.86
C SER A 130 22.78 -10.55 -3.44
N LEU A 131 23.51 -9.54 -3.02
CA LEU A 131 24.86 -9.71 -2.49
C LEU A 131 24.89 -10.60 -1.23
N LEU A 132 23.93 -10.39 -0.32
CA LEU A 132 23.79 -11.21 0.87
C LEU A 132 23.44 -12.65 0.55
N ALA A 133 22.55 -12.89 -0.42
CA ALA A 133 22.20 -14.23 -0.87
C ALA A 133 23.42 -15.00 -1.39
N VAL A 134 24.24 -14.35 -2.21
CA VAL A 134 25.50 -14.94 -2.73
C VAL A 134 26.49 -15.21 -1.59
N ARG A 135 26.71 -14.25 -0.68
CA ARG A 135 27.66 -14.39 0.43
C ARG A 135 27.29 -15.48 1.43
N THR A 136 26.01 -15.66 1.67
CA THR A 136 25.50 -16.63 2.65
C THR A 136 25.17 -18.00 2.05
N ASN A 137 25.33 -18.12 0.71
CA ASN A 137 24.94 -19.31 -0.06
C ASN A 137 23.49 -19.75 0.19
N LYS A 138 22.59 -18.77 0.37
CA LYS A 138 21.15 -19.01 0.59
C LYS A 138 20.34 -18.57 -0.62
N SER A 139 19.13 -19.13 -0.71
CA SER A 139 18.22 -18.83 -1.82
C SER A 139 17.86 -17.34 -1.89
N MET A 140 18.07 -16.72 -3.04
CA MET A 140 17.62 -15.36 -3.35
C MET A 140 16.10 -15.21 -3.15
N MET A 141 15.34 -16.27 -3.45
CA MET A 141 13.88 -16.30 -3.26
C MET A 141 13.50 -16.05 -1.79
N SER A 142 14.17 -16.72 -0.84
CA SER A 142 13.89 -16.56 0.59
C SER A 142 14.17 -15.13 1.06
N TYR A 143 15.26 -14.54 0.59
CA TYR A 143 15.61 -13.17 0.95
C TYR A 143 14.73 -12.14 0.26
N GLY A 144 14.40 -12.38 -1.02
CA GLY A 144 13.46 -11.54 -1.77
C GLY A 144 12.04 -11.55 -1.17
N THR A 145 11.58 -12.72 -0.74
CA THR A 145 10.29 -12.84 -0.04
C THR A 145 10.29 -12.07 1.28
N ALA A 146 11.34 -12.19 2.08
CA ALA A 146 11.46 -11.46 3.34
C ALA A 146 11.47 -9.93 3.12
N LEU A 147 12.20 -9.48 2.10
CA LEU A 147 12.24 -8.09 1.68
C LEU A 147 10.84 -7.57 1.30
N TYR A 148 10.17 -8.30 0.42
CA TYR A 148 8.86 -7.92 -0.09
C TYR A 148 7.79 -7.93 1.00
N VAL A 149 7.75 -8.98 1.81
CA VAL A 149 6.78 -9.11 2.91
C VAL A 149 6.99 -8.00 3.95
N GLY A 150 8.23 -7.72 4.36
CA GLY A 150 8.50 -6.64 5.31
C GLY A 150 8.05 -5.28 4.79
N ALA A 151 8.36 -4.94 3.55
CA ALA A 151 7.94 -3.69 2.92
C ALA A 151 6.41 -3.61 2.75
N LEU A 152 5.78 -4.70 2.27
CA LEU A 152 4.35 -4.73 1.99
C LEU A 152 3.49 -4.66 3.25
N VAL A 153 3.86 -5.41 4.30
CA VAL A 153 3.14 -5.39 5.58
C VAL A 153 3.12 -3.97 6.15
N THR A 154 4.26 -3.31 6.16
CA THR A 154 4.34 -1.93 6.66
C THR A 154 3.55 -0.97 5.78
N ALA A 155 3.70 -1.05 4.46
CA ALA A 155 2.96 -0.21 3.52
C ALA A 155 1.43 -0.43 3.58
N SER A 156 0.97 -1.62 3.98
CA SER A 156 -0.46 -1.93 4.09
C SER A 156 -1.07 -1.55 5.43
N LEU A 157 -0.26 -1.52 6.50
CA LEU A 157 -0.78 -1.38 7.86
C LEU A 157 -0.39 -0.05 8.53
N VAL A 158 0.74 0.54 8.16
CA VAL A 158 1.30 1.68 8.90
C VAL A 158 1.13 3.00 8.14
N PRO A 159 0.45 4.01 8.73
CA PRO A 159 0.51 5.37 8.18
C PRO A 159 1.98 5.86 8.13
N PRO A 160 2.37 6.68 7.16
CA PRO A 160 1.57 7.54 6.27
C PRO A 160 1.24 6.95 4.89
N THR A 161 1.27 5.64 4.71
CA THR A 161 0.92 5.05 3.42
C THR A 161 -0.56 5.26 3.07
N PRO A 162 -0.91 5.36 1.76
CA PRO A 162 -2.26 5.75 1.33
C PRO A 162 -3.38 4.84 1.82
N GLY A 163 -3.13 3.52 1.90
CA GLY A 163 -4.12 2.56 2.37
C GLY A 163 -4.62 2.84 3.79
N PRO A 164 -3.74 2.81 4.80
CA PRO A 164 -4.09 3.14 6.18
C PRO A 164 -4.63 4.56 6.36
N VAL A 165 -4.09 5.54 5.63
CA VAL A 165 -4.57 6.93 5.71
C VAL A 165 -6.00 7.05 5.17
N SER A 166 -6.29 6.42 4.03
CA SER A 166 -7.63 6.40 3.46
C SER A 166 -8.62 5.67 4.36
N ALA A 167 -8.22 4.55 4.95
CA ALA A 167 -9.04 3.81 5.91
C ALA A 167 -9.34 4.65 7.16
N ALA A 168 -8.33 5.33 7.73
CA ALA A 168 -8.51 6.21 8.87
C ALA A 168 -9.45 7.38 8.54
N ALA A 169 -9.34 7.97 7.36
CA ALA A 169 -10.21 9.05 6.88
C ALA A 169 -11.67 8.58 6.75
N LEU A 170 -11.90 7.41 6.14
CA LEU A 170 -13.24 6.84 5.98
C LEU A 170 -13.89 6.49 7.33
N LEU A 171 -13.11 6.00 8.27
CA LEU A 171 -13.57 5.67 9.63
C LEU A 171 -13.62 6.88 10.54
N LYS A 172 -13.25 8.07 10.05
CA LYS A 172 -13.18 9.32 10.83
C LYS A 172 -12.29 9.21 12.09
N VAL A 173 -11.26 8.39 12.03
CA VAL A 173 -10.27 8.23 13.10
C VAL A 173 -9.15 9.25 12.91
N PRO A 174 -8.81 10.05 13.93
CA PRO A 174 -7.67 10.96 13.86
C PRO A 174 -6.37 10.22 13.53
N LEU A 175 -5.61 10.72 12.55
CA LEU A 175 -4.40 10.03 12.05
C LEU A 175 -3.39 9.76 13.18
N GLY A 176 -3.25 10.67 14.14
CA GLY A 176 -2.40 10.49 15.31
C GLY A 176 -2.81 9.29 16.18
N GLN A 177 -4.11 9.04 16.34
CA GLN A 177 -4.59 7.85 17.04
C GLN A 177 -4.32 6.58 16.25
N ALA A 178 -4.53 6.60 14.92
CA ALA A 178 -4.20 5.46 14.06
C ALA A 178 -2.72 5.07 14.20
N ILE A 179 -1.80 6.03 14.19
CA ILE A 179 -0.36 5.79 14.38
C ILE A 179 -0.06 5.19 15.76
N LEU A 180 -0.68 5.69 16.81
CA LEU A 180 -0.48 5.19 18.18
C LEU A 180 -0.99 3.76 18.36
N TRP A 181 -2.13 3.40 17.77
CA TRP A 181 -2.67 2.03 17.83
C TRP A 181 -1.73 1.01 17.18
N PHE A 182 -1.09 1.36 16.07
CA PHE A 182 -0.09 0.49 15.45
C PHE A 182 1.20 0.36 16.28
N GLY A 183 1.53 1.35 17.12
CA GLY A 183 2.65 1.27 18.06
C GLY A 183 2.37 0.42 19.32
N GLN A 184 1.11 0.08 19.59
CA GLN A 184 0.70 -0.69 20.79
C GLN A 184 0.62 -2.21 20.58
N PHE A 185 0.74 -2.71 19.36
CA PHE A 185 0.90 -4.15 19.13
C PHE A 185 2.33 -4.59 19.53
N ARG A 186 2.52 -4.75 20.83
CA ARG A 186 3.60 -5.51 21.44
C ARG A 186 3.16 -6.93 21.70
#